data_5105b259f114860db542cc4b1d70f1ff
#
_entry.id   5105b259f114860db542cc4b1d70f1ff
#
_cell.length_a   1.000
_cell.length_b   1.000
_cell.length_c   1.000
_cell.angle_alpha   90.00
_cell.angle_beta   90.00
_cell.angle_gamma   90.00
#
_symmetry.space_group_name_H-M   'P 1'
#
loop_
_entity.id
_entity.type
_entity.pdbx_description
1 polymer ?
#
loop_
_entity_poly.entity_id
_entity_poly.type
_entity_poly.pdbx_seq_one_letter_code
_entity_poly.pdbx_strand_id
1 'polypeptide(L)'
;VLALLARARWRARRLEAAVHDGLRLGRDGIVVGAEPETLLASRTHAVLVVHGFGDTPQSVRALGHALHAAGYTVELPLLPGHGRTLAEFGLARAHDWIGYVRDQVARLCRQYPHVSLVGLSMGAALCAIAAAERDDLDALVLLSPYLSMPDRIRRLAPLLRVSGPLSPFRRSTVHVPSILDPVARAAGLGYGVVSGRLLAELHEVTEVAQEALPALRLPTRLLAARHDNRVPVTAAVRHWHQLGAPVRDFQWMEHSGHIMTVDYEHKAVQAHVLDWLSRFSPVTS
;
A
#
# COMPACT_ATOMS: atom_id res chain seq x y z
N VAL A 1 -22.77 -30.61 2.16
CA VAL A 1 -21.76 -29.74 2.78
C VAL A 1 -20.36 -30.19 2.39
N LEU A 2 -19.97 -31.46 2.63
CA LEU A 2 -18.61 -31.98 2.34
C LEU A 2 -18.21 -31.83 0.86
N ALA A 3 -19.12 -32.13 -0.08
CA ALA A 3 -18.86 -31.97 -1.52
C ALA A 3 -18.66 -30.50 -1.93
N LEU A 4 -19.38 -29.57 -1.31
CA LEU A 4 -19.22 -28.13 -1.54
C LEU A 4 -17.87 -27.63 -1.02
N LEU A 5 -17.44 -28.07 0.17
CA LEU A 5 -16.15 -27.76 0.76
C LEU A 5 -14.99 -28.33 -0.08
N ALA A 6 -15.10 -29.58 -0.53
CA ALA A 6 -14.12 -30.22 -1.41
C ALA A 6 -13.97 -29.45 -2.73
N ARG A 7 -15.10 -29.05 -3.33
CA ARG A 7 -15.13 -28.25 -4.59
C ARG A 7 -14.51 -26.85 -4.40
N ALA A 8 -14.78 -26.21 -3.25
CA ALA A 8 -14.20 -24.91 -2.92
C ALA A 8 -12.67 -25.00 -2.74
N ARG A 9 -12.19 -26.02 -2.01
CA ARG A 9 -10.76 -26.30 -1.83
C ARG A 9 -10.05 -26.62 -3.15
N TRP A 10 -10.67 -27.43 -4.02
CA TRP A 10 -10.12 -27.74 -5.35
C TRP A 10 -9.99 -26.49 -6.22
N ARG A 11 -11.02 -25.60 -6.23
CA ARG A 11 -10.96 -24.33 -6.97
C ARG A 11 -9.88 -23.40 -6.42
N ALA A 12 -9.70 -23.35 -5.10
CA ALA A 12 -8.65 -22.55 -4.49
C ALA A 12 -7.25 -23.03 -4.89
N ARG A 13 -6.99 -24.36 -4.84
CA ARG A 13 -5.71 -24.93 -5.27
C ARG A 13 -5.42 -24.65 -6.76
N ARG A 14 -6.44 -24.72 -7.63
CA ARG A 14 -6.26 -24.34 -9.05
C ARG A 14 -5.95 -22.86 -9.22
N LEU A 15 -6.57 -22.00 -8.41
CA LEU A 15 -6.30 -20.58 -8.45
C LEU A 15 -4.87 -20.30 -7.94
N GLU A 16 -4.45 -20.94 -6.86
CA GLU A 16 -3.10 -20.84 -6.32
C GLU A 16 -2.07 -21.28 -7.37
N ALA A 17 -2.27 -22.42 -8.01
CA ALA A 17 -1.42 -22.89 -9.10
C ALA A 17 -1.36 -21.87 -10.25
N ALA A 18 -2.50 -21.36 -10.70
CA ALA A 18 -2.55 -20.38 -11.80
C ALA A 18 -1.88 -19.03 -11.45
N VAL A 19 -1.91 -18.62 -10.18
CA VAL A 19 -1.17 -17.44 -9.73
C VAL A 19 0.33 -17.73 -9.71
N HIS A 20 0.74 -18.92 -9.22
CA HIS A 20 2.16 -19.32 -9.19
C HIS A 20 2.75 -19.51 -10.59
N ASP A 21 1.98 -20.09 -11.52
CA ASP A 21 2.41 -20.25 -12.92
C ASP A 21 2.62 -18.91 -13.62
N GLY A 22 1.90 -17.85 -13.19
CA GLY A 22 2.05 -16.48 -13.69
C GLY A 22 3.16 -15.67 -12.99
N LEU A 23 3.68 -16.15 -11.85
CA LEU A 23 4.68 -15.44 -11.03
C LEU A 23 5.98 -16.24 -10.97
N ARG A 24 7.03 -15.72 -11.58
CA ARG A 24 8.36 -16.36 -11.54
C ARG A 24 9.03 -16.08 -10.20
N LEU A 25 9.25 -17.11 -9.37
CA LEU A 25 10.02 -16.99 -8.12
C LEU A 25 11.53 -17.00 -8.41
N GLY A 26 12.24 -16.08 -7.75
CA GLY A 26 13.69 -16.06 -7.66
C GLY A 26 14.23 -17.16 -6.73
N ARG A 27 15.56 -17.27 -6.63
CA ARG A 27 16.23 -18.24 -5.73
C ARG A 27 16.00 -17.95 -4.25
N ASP A 28 15.70 -16.72 -3.90
CA ASP A 28 15.38 -16.20 -2.57
C ASP A 28 13.89 -16.38 -2.18
N GLY A 29 13.09 -16.97 -3.08
CA GLY A 29 11.66 -17.15 -2.90
C GLY A 29 10.85 -15.89 -3.09
N ILE A 30 11.44 -14.81 -3.60
CA ILE A 30 10.73 -13.57 -3.97
C ILE A 30 10.35 -13.64 -5.45
N VAL A 31 9.20 -13.13 -5.80
CA VAL A 31 8.76 -12.96 -7.20
C VAL A 31 9.73 -12.02 -7.91
N VAL A 32 10.28 -12.46 -9.04
CA VAL A 32 11.22 -11.65 -9.84
C VAL A 32 10.57 -10.33 -10.24
N GLY A 33 11.21 -9.22 -9.87
CA GLY A 33 10.68 -7.86 -10.04
C GLY A 33 9.92 -7.33 -8.83
N ALA A 34 9.69 -8.15 -7.79
CA ALA A 34 9.03 -7.76 -6.55
C ALA A 34 10.01 -7.49 -5.39
N GLU A 35 11.30 -7.56 -5.64
CA GLU A 35 12.34 -7.39 -4.64
C GLU A 35 12.25 -6.01 -3.99
N PRO A 36 12.56 -5.90 -2.67
CA PRO A 36 12.75 -4.61 -2.02
C PRO A 36 13.97 -3.90 -2.63
N GLU A 37 13.99 -2.58 -2.58
CA GLU A 37 15.07 -1.78 -3.15
C GLU A 37 15.45 -0.63 -2.23
N THR A 38 16.75 -0.37 -2.10
CA THR A 38 17.30 0.80 -1.41
C THR A 38 18.14 1.60 -2.41
N LEU A 39 17.76 2.86 -2.63
CA LEU A 39 18.42 3.79 -3.55
C LEU A 39 19.13 4.86 -2.74
N LEU A 40 20.44 4.75 -2.59
CA LEU A 40 21.26 5.66 -1.79
C LEU A 40 21.62 6.92 -2.59
N ALA A 41 21.33 8.11 -2.05
CA ALA A 41 21.74 9.41 -2.58
C ALA A 41 22.09 10.39 -1.45
N SER A 42 21.11 10.96 -0.73
CA SER A 42 21.33 11.86 0.38
C SER A 42 21.87 11.12 1.62
N ARG A 43 22.73 11.80 2.39
CA ARG A 43 23.12 11.36 3.75
C ARG A 43 22.24 11.93 4.84
N THR A 44 21.33 12.84 4.49
CA THR A 44 20.50 13.56 5.45
C THR A 44 19.01 13.37 5.24
N HIS A 45 18.55 13.03 4.02
CA HIS A 45 17.15 12.94 3.66
C HIS A 45 16.80 11.55 3.15
N ALA A 46 15.87 10.87 3.82
CA ALA A 46 15.37 9.58 3.40
C ALA A 46 13.84 9.60 3.20
N VAL A 47 13.36 8.84 2.23
CA VAL A 47 11.94 8.64 1.95
C VAL A 47 11.62 7.15 1.99
N LEU A 48 10.69 6.75 2.85
CA LEU A 48 10.11 5.41 2.85
C LEU A 48 8.89 5.39 1.93
N VAL A 49 8.88 4.52 0.92
CA VAL A 49 7.78 4.40 -0.04
C VAL A 49 7.15 3.03 0.06
N VAL A 50 5.92 2.94 0.60
CA VAL A 50 5.27 1.68 0.97
C VAL A 50 4.16 1.31 -0.01
N HIS A 51 4.23 0.10 -0.58
CA HIS A 51 3.24 -0.45 -1.52
C HIS A 51 1.93 -0.91 -0.86
N GLY A 52 0.92 -1.26 -1.66
CA GLY A 52 -0.41 -1.65 -1.22
C GLY A 52 -0.58 -3.13 -0.86
N PHE A 53 -1.81 -3.49 -0.44
CA PHE A 53 -2.22 -4.85 -0.11
C PHE A 53 -2.24 -5.77 -1.33
N GLY A 54 -1.62 -6.94 -1.21
CA GLY A 54 -1.54 -7.92 -2.29
C GLY A 54 -0.71 -7.47 -3.50
N ASP A 55 0.07 -6.41 -3.32
CA ASP A 55 0.94 -5.76 -4.30
C ASP A 55 2.42 -5.93 -3.92
N THR A 56 3.33 -5.26 -4.62
CA THR A 56 4.78 -5.36 -4.42
C THR A 56 5.45 -4.00 -4.60
N PRO A 57 6.73 -3.83 -4.25
CA PRO A 57 7.49 -2.60 -4.53
C PRO A 57 7.47 -2.18 -6.00
N GLN A 58 7.24 -3.11 -6.94
CA GLN A 58 7.15 -2.82 -8.38
C GLN A 58 6.15 -1.69 -8.69
N SER A 59 5.00 -1.64 -8.00
CA SER A 59 3.99 -0.62 -8.26
C SER A 59 4.38 0.79 -7.82
N VAL A 60 5.35 0.93 -6.93
CA VAL A 60 5.86 2.22 -6.43
C VAL A 60 7.30 2.51 -6.86
N ARG A 61 7.95 1.58 -7.58
CA ARG A 61 9.36 1.66 -7.96
C ARG A 61 9.66 2.87 -8.83
N ALA A 62 8.83 3.16 -9.83
CA ALA A 62 9.03 4.32 -10.70
C ALA A 62 8.94 5.66 -9.93
N LEU A 63 8.09 5.74 -8.93
CA LEU A 63 8.04 6.88 -8.01
C LEU A 63 9.32 6.95 -7.16
N GLY A 64 9.77 5.81 -6.61
CA GLY A 64 11.02 5.74 -5.86
C GLY A 64 12.23 6.21 -6.66
N HIS A 65 12.34 5.78 -7.92
CA HIS A 65 13.41 6.24 -8.82
C HIS A 65 13.32 7.74 -9.13
N ALA A 66 12.12 8.30 -9.26
CA ALA A 66 11.95 9.75 -9.46
C ALA A 66 12.40 10.54 -8.20
N LEU A 67 12.10 10.06 -7.01
CA LEU A 67 12.57 10.65 -5.75
C LEU A 67 14.08 10.53 -5.60
N HIS A 68 14.66 9.38 -5.94
CA HIS A 68 16.12 9.19 -5.95
C HIS A 68 16.81 10.15 -6.94
N ALA A 69 16.27 10.31 -8.14
CA ALA A 69 16.80 11.26 -9.12
C ALA A 69 16.73 12.72 -8.64
N ALA A 70 15.83 13.04 -7.72
CA ALA A 70 15.73 14.34 -7.05
C ALA A 70 16.65 14.47 -5.82
N GLY A 71 17.49 13.45 -5.55
CA GLY A 71 18.52 13.49 -4.51
C GLY A 71 18.15 12.84 -3.18
N TYR A 72 16.97 12.28 -3.01
CA TYR A 72 16.58 11.57 -1.80
C TYR A 72 17.19 10.16 -1.74
N THR A 73 17.61 9.71 -0.57
CA THR A 73 17.74 8.27 -0.32
C THR A 73 16.33 7.68 -0.21
N VAL A 74 16.06 6.56 -0.90
CA VAL A 74 14.72 5.97 -0.98
C VAL A 74 14.76 4.51 -0.55
N GLU A 75 13.84 4.14 0.33
CA GLU A 75 13.59 2.75 0.74
C GLU A 75 12.24 2.29 0.18
N LEU A 76 12.26 1.20 -0.56
CA LEU A 76 11.12 0.52 -1.17
C LEU A 76 10.99 -0.88 -0.54
N PRO A 77 10.42 -1.01 0.67
CA PRO A 77 10.37 -2.29 1.36
C PRO A 77 9.36 -3.24 0.73
N LEU A 78 9.61 -4.54 0.86
CA LEU A 78 8.62 -5.58 0.60
C LEU A 78 7.93 -5.95 1.93
N LEU A 79 6.63 -5.71 2.01
CA LEU A 79 5.84 -6.00 3.21
C LEU A 79 5.80 -7.51 3.51
N PRO A 80 5.76 -7.92 4.80
CA PRO A 80 5.69 -9.32 5.20
C PRO A 80 4.61 -10.11 4.45
N GLY A 81 4.96 -11.28 3.93
CA GLY A 81 4.08 -12.17 3.17
C GLY A 81 3.81 -11.73 1.71
N HIS A 82 4.17 -10.52 1.30
CA HIS A 82 3.98 -10.05 -0.07
C HIS A 82 5.15 -10.46 -0.98
N GLY A 83 4.90 -10.47 -2.30
CA GLY A 83 5.92 -10.80 -3.30
C GLY A 83 6.51 -12.21 -3.18
N ARG A 84 5.81 -13.13 -2.53
CA ARG A 84 6.22 -14.52 -2.28
C ARG A 84 5.09 -15.47 -2.67
N THR A 85 5.05 -16.66 -2.09
CA THR A 85 3.96 -17.62 -2.32
C THR A 85 2.63 -17.13 -1.73
N LEU A 86 1.50 -17.56 -2.31
CA LEU A 86 0.18 -17.29 -1.73
C LEU A 86 0.00 -17.89 -0.33
N ALA A 87 0.71 -18.98 -0.02
CA ALA A 87 0.70 -19.57 1.29
C ALA A 87 1.28 -18.60 2.35
N GLU A 88 2.43 -17.99 2.06
CA GLU A 88 3.06 -16.98 2.92
C GLU A 88 2.18 -15.73 3.03
N PHE A 89 1.63 -15.23 1.91
CA PHE A 89 0.69 -14.11 1.93
C PHE A 89 -0.55 -14.42 2.77
N GLY A 90 -1.12 -15.63 2.63
CA GLY A 90 -2.25 -16.09 3.43
C GLY A 90 -1.99 -16.17 4.94
N LEU A 91 -0.74 -16.23 5.36
CA LEU A 91 -0.35 -16.25 6.78
C LEU A 91 -0.08 -14.87 7.37
N ALA A 92 0.14 -13.84 6.54
CA ALA A 92 0.46 -12.49 6.97
C ALA A 92 -0.66 -11.87 7.85
N ARG A 93 -0.28 -11.03 8.81
CA ARG A 93 -1.14 -10.41 9.82
C ARG A 93 -1.03 -8.89 9.79
N ALA A 94 -2.10 -8.23 10.24
CA ALA A 94 -2.12 -6.78 10.41
C ALA A 94 -0.96 -6.27 11.29
N HIS A 95 -0.75 -6.92 12.44
CA HIS A 95 0.32 -6.53 13.37
C HIS A 95 1.72 -6.70 12.77
N ASP A 96 1.94 -7.68 11.87
CA ASP A 96 3.22 -7.86 11.19
C ASP A 96 3.50 -6.69 10.24
N TRP A 97 2.49 -6.24 9.48
CA TRP A 97 2.63 -5.11 8.57
C TRP A 97 2.84 -3.79 9.32
N ILE A 98 2.02 -3.55 10.37
CA ILE A 98 2.12 -2.34 11.20
C ILE A 98 3.49 -2.30 11.90
N GLY A 99 3.89 -3.40 12.56
CA GLY A 99 5.17 -3.51 13.24
C GLY A 99 6.34 -3.30 12.29
N TYR A 100 6.31 -3.96 11.12
CA TYR A 100 7.37 -3.84 10.12
C TYR A 100 7.56 -2.39 9.65
N VAL A 101 6.47 -1.66 9.31
CA VAL A 101 6.58 -0.26 8.86
C VAL A 101 7.07 0.65 10.00
N ARG A 102 6.59 0.46 11.23
CA ARG A 102 7.12 1.17 12.41
C ARG A 102 8.63 0.96 12.59
N ASP A 103 9.11 -0.27 12.44
CA ASP A 103 10.53 -0.60 12.55
C ASP A 103 11.36 0.04 11.45
N GLN A 104 10.85 0.04 10.19
CA GLN A 104 11.51 0.72 9.07
C GLN A 104 11.61 2.23 9.33
N VAL A 105 10.52 2.87 9.75
CA VAL A 105 10.51 4.32 10.10
C VAL A 105 11.49 4.60 11.23
N ALA A 106 11.44 3.83 12.33
CA ALA A 106 12.35 4.01 13.46
C ALA A 106 13.82 3.81 13.06
N ARG A 107 14.11 2.87 12.15
CA ARG A 107 15.45 2.67 11.60
C ARG A 107 15.93 3.88 10.81
N LEU A 108 15.07 4.41 9.92
CA LEU A 108 15.42 5.57 9.11
C LEU A 108 15.63 6.82 9.94
N CYS A 109 14.77 7.11 10.93
CA CYS A 109 14.94 8.26 11.83
C CYS A 109 16.20 8.18 12.70
N ARG A 110 16.75 6.98 12.96
CA ARG A 110 18.07 6.85 13.59
C ARG A 110 19.24 7.12 12.65
N GLN A 111 19.04 6.93 11.33
CA GLN A 111 20.11 7.05 10.33
C GLN A 111 20.11 8.40 9.62
N TYR A 112 18.96 9.03 9.50
CA TYR A 112 18.76 10.27 8.74
C TYR A 112 18.05 11.32 9.60
N PRO A 113 18.56 12.56 9.64
CA PRO A 113 17.90 13.66 10.35
C PRO A 113 16.55 14.07 9.75
N HIS A 114 16.34 13.81 8.46
CA HIS A 114 15.12 14.14 7.72
C HIS A 114 14.51 12.90 7.12
N VAL A 115 13.29 12.56 7.53
CA VAL A 115 12.56 11.38 7.05
C VAL A 115 11.14 11.75 6.65
N SER A 116 10.76 11.37 5.42
CA SER A 116 9.41 11.51 4.92
C SER A 116 8.80 10.16 4.53
N LEU A 117 7.46 10.07 4.58
CA LEU A 117 6.75 8.85 4.27
C LEU A 117 5.83 9.04 3.06
N VAL A 118 5.83 8.07 2.17
CA VAL A 118 4.92 7.98 1.03
C VAL A 118 4.28 6.61 1.03
N GLY A 119 2.97 6.51 1.00
CA GLY A 119 2.28 5.21 0.99
C GLY A 119 1.20 5.12 -0.09
N LEU A 120 1.06 3.95 -0.69
CA LEU A 120 0.00 3.62 -1.63
C LEU A 120 -1.02 2.68 -0.98
N SER A 121 -2.31 3.03 -1.00
CA SER A 121 -3.42 2.16 -0.55
C SER A 121 -3.27 1.72 0.91
N MET A 122 -3.11 0.43 1.20
CA MET A 122 -2.77 -0.08 2.54
C MET A 122 -1.44 0.50 3.03
N GLY A 123 -0.45 0.67 2.16
CA GLY A 123 0.82 1.32 2.51
C GLY A 123 0.62 2.75 3.03
N ALA A 124 -0.37 3.49 2.49
CA ALA A 124 -0.74 4.81 3.01
C ALA A 124 -1.34 4.73 4.42
N ALA A 125 -2.19 3.72 4.67
CA ALA A 125 -2.73 3.47 6.01
C ALA A 125 -1.61 3.15 7.02
N LEU A 126 -0.66 2.28 6.64
CA LEU A 126 0.49 1.93 7.47
C LEU A 126 1.41 3.13 7.75
N CYS A 127 1.66 3.97 6.73
CA CYS A 127 2.41 5.23 6.89
C CYS A 127 1.70 6.21 7.83
N ALA A 128 0.36 6.35 7.72
CA ALA A 128 -0.43 7.20 8.60
C ALA A 128 -0.37 6.73 10.07
N ILE A 129 -0.45 5.41 10.31
CA ILE A 129 -0.29 4.82 11.65
C ILE A 129 1.08 5.18 12.22
N ALA A 130 2.15 4.90 11.48
CA ALA A 130 3.51 5.16 11.94
C ALA A 130 3.78 6.65 12.17
N ALA A 131 3.23 7.52 11.29
CA ALA A 131 3.41 8.97 11.39
C ALA A 131 2.66 9.59 12.56
N ALA A 132 1.50 9.07 12.95
CA ALA A 132 0.72 9.59 14.07
C ALA A 132 1.38 9.36 15.44
N GLU A 133 2.35 8.47 15.51
CA GLU A 133 3.08 8.10 16.74
C GLU A 133 4.42 8.84 16.88
N ARG A 134 4.73 9.80 15.97
CA ARG A 134 6.05 10.42 15.87
C ARG A 134 5.96 11.90 15.55
N ASP A 135 6.91 12.66 16.14
CA ASP A 135 7.04 14.10 15.92
C ASP A 135 8.33 14.46 15.14
N ASP A 136 9.13 13.45 14.74
CA ASP A 136 10.44 13.59 14.07
C ASP A 136 10.39 13.22 12.58
N LEU A 137 9.22 13.35 11.96
CA LEU A 137 9.01 13.15 10.53
C LEU A 137 8.69 14.49 9.85
N ASP A 138 9.23 14.68 8.64
CA ASP A 138 9.10 15.96 7.91
C ASP A 138 7.77 16.07 7.14
N ALA A 139 7.39 15.01 6.40
CA ALA A 139 6.21 15.04 5.55
C ALA A 139 5.59 13.66 5.33
N LEU A 140 4.29 13.65 5.01
CA LEU A 140 3.53 12.46 4.67
C LEU A 140 2.78 12.66 3.34
N VAL A 141 2.84 11.66 2.45
CA VAL A 141 2.01 11.61 1.24
C VAL A 141 1.20 10.32 1.21
N LEU A 142 -0.11 10.46 1.11
CA LEU A 142 -1.10 9.39 1.09
C LEU A 142 -1.67 9.25 -0.33
N LEU A 143 -1.33 8.16 -1.03
CA LEU A 143 -1.78 7.87 -2.40
C LEU A 143 -2.92 6.86 -2.36
N SER A 144 -4.11 7.22 -2.84
CA SER A 144 -5.34 6.40 -2.78
C SER A 144 -5.49 5.66 -1.45
N PRO A 145 -5.43 6.34 -0.29
CA PRO A 145 -5.30 5.69 1.01
C PRO A 145 -6.49 4.79 1.32
N TYR A 146 -6.22 3.50 1.58
CA TYR A 146 -7.26 2.52 1.93
C TYR A 146 -7.53 2.57 3.44
N LEU A 147 -8.38 3.52 3.84
CA LEU A 147 -8.66 3.84 5.24
C LEU A 147 -10.04 3.36 5.71
N SER A 148 -10.85 2.80 4.84
CA SER A 148 -12.14 2.24 5.22
C SER A 148 -12.55 1.09 4.31
N MET A 149 -13.23 0.11 4.88
CA MET A 149 -13.80 -1.02 4.13
C MET A 149 -15.28 -0.79 3.81
N PRO A 150 -15.80 -1.39 2.72
CA PRO A 150 -17.24 -1.45 2.49
C PRO A 150 -17.97 -2.05 3.69
N ASP A 151 -19.11 -1.48 4.07
CA ASP A 151 -19.89 -1.87 5.27
C ASP A 151 -20.20 -3.37 5.32
N ARG A 152 -20.45 -4.00 4.18
CA ARG A 152 -20.68 -5.45 4.10
C ARG A 152 -19.48 -6.26 4.63
N ILE A 153 -18.25 -5.86 4.23
CA ILE A 153 -17.04 -6.56 4.64
C ILE A 153 -16.75 -6.26 6.10
N ARG A 154 -16.89 -5.00 6.52
CA ARG A 154 -16.72 -4.56 7.91
C ARG A 154 -17.60 -5.35 8.88
N ARG A 155 -18.89 -5.50 8.57
CA ARG A 155 -19.83 -6.29 9.40
C ARG A 155 -19.49 -7.78 9.46
N LEU A 156 -18.86 -8.33 8.42
CA LEU A 156 -18.48 -9.74 8.35
C LEU A 156 -17.07 -10.00 8.88
N ALA A 157 -16.25 -8.98 9.12
CA ALA A 157 -14.86 -9.11 9.53
C ALA A 157 -14.66 -10.04 10.75
N PRO A 158 -15.46 -9.96 11.85
CA PRO A 158 -15.31 -10.89 12.97
C PRO A 158 -15.54 -12.35 12.57
N LEU A 159 -16.55 -12.61 11.73
CA LEU A 159 -16.83 -13.95 11.22
C LEU A 159 -15.74 -14.45 10.27
N LEU A 160 -15.23 -13.56 9.42
CA LEU A 160 -14.12 -13.85 8.49
C LEU A 160 -12.83 -14.20 9.25
N ARG A 161 -12.60 -13.58 10.41
CA ARG A 161 -11.44 -13.86 11.27
C ARG A 161 -11.47 -15.29 11.82
N VAL A 162 -12.64 -15.75 12.29
CA VAL A 162 -12.82 -17.11 12.83
C VAL A 162 -12.86 -18.17 11.74
N SER A 163 -13.57 -17.90 10.62
CA SER A 163 -13.68 -18.83 9.49
C SER A 163 -12.49 -18.76 8.52
N GLY A 164 -11.59 -17.82 8.71
CA GLY A 164 -10.48 -17.51 7.82
C GLY A 164 -9.60 -18.70 7.41
N PRO A 165 -9.22 -19.62 8.33
CA PRO A 165 -8.47 -20.82 7.98
C PRO A 165 -9.19 -21.74 6.97
N LEU A 166 -10.53 -21.64 6.89
CA LEU A 166 -11.37 -22.39 5.94
C LEU A 166 -11.74 -21.56 4.71
N SER A 167 -11.35 -20.28 4.66
CA SER A 167 -11.69 -19.37 3.57
C SER A 167 -10.63 -19.42 2.46
N PRO A 168 -10.94 -20.08 1.34
CA PRO A 168 -10.01 -20.20 0.23
C PRO A 168 -9.77 -18.84 -0.44
N PHE A 169 -8.63 -18.71 -1.12
CA PHE A 169 -8.37 -17.59 -2.01
C PHE A 169 -9.44 -17.48 -3.10
N ARG A 170 -9.82 -16.27 -3.44
CA ARG A 170 -10.75 -15.94 -4.52
C ARG A 170 -10.18 -14.79 -5.34
N ARG A 171 -10.44 -14.78 -6.65
CA ARG A 171 -10.13 -13.60 -7.47
C ARG A 171 -10.92 -12.41 -6.95
N SER A 172 -10.29 -11.26 -6.97
CA SER A 172 -10.98 -10.00 -6.69
C SER A 172 -12.03 -9.76 -7.79
N THR A 173 -13.30 -9.69 -7.40
CA THR A 173 -14.45 -9.59 -8.34
C THR A 173 -14.83 -8.14 -8.64
N VAL A 174 -13.88 -7.24 -8.74
CA VAL A 174 -14.16 -5.84 -9.11
C VAL A 174 -14.17 -5.73 -10.63
N HIS A 175 -15.27 -5.22 -11.20
CA HIS A 175 -15.46 -5.11 -12.65
C HIS A 175 -14.54 -4.06 -13.30
N VAL A 176 -14.19 -2.99 -12.56
CA VAL A 176 -13.25 -1.98 -13.02
C VAL A 176 -11.84 -2.35 -12.53
N PRO A 177 -10.81 -2.32 -13.38
CA PRO A 177 -9.46 -2.62 -12.97
C PRO A 177 -8.88 -1.53 -12.06
N SER A 178 -7.95 -1.90 -11.17
CA SER A 178 -7.25 -0.95 -10.30
C SER A 178 -6.18 -0.13 -11.03
N ILE A 179 -5.75 -0.58 -12.21
CA ILE A 179 -4.87 0.11 -13.16
C ILE A 179 -5.64 0.19 -14.48
N LEU A 180 -5.87 1.39 -14.98
CA LEU A 180 -6.66 1.62 -16.20
C LEU A 180 -5.80 1.39 -17.46
N ASP A 181 -4.53 1.79 -17.42
CA ASP A 181 -3.58 1.51 -18.50
C ASP A 181 -3.41 -0.02 -18.68
N PRO A 182 -3.77 -0.58 -19.85
CA PRO A 182 -3.69 -2.02 -20.09
C PRO A 182 -2.25 -2.54 -20.11
N VAL A 183 -1.28 -1.72 -20.51
CA VAL A 183 0.15 -2.11 -20.55
C VAL A 183 0.69 -2.20 -19.15
N ALA A 184 0.50 -1.17 -18.33
CA ALA A 184 0.92 -1.17 -16.94
C ALA A 184 0.21 -2.27 -16.13
N ARG A 185 -1.09 -2.50 -16.39
CA ARG A 185 -1.85 -3.58 -15.75
C ARG A 185 -1.30 -4.97 -16.08
N ALA A 186 -0.91 -5.21 -17.32
CA ALA A 186 -0.32 -6.49 -17.74
C ALA A 186 1.05 -6.74 -17.10
N ALA A 187 1.81 -5.69 -16.80
CA ALA A 187 3.12 -5.76 -16.14
C ALA A 187 3.03 -5.87 -14.61
N GLY A 188 1.83 -5.71 -14.01
CA GLY A 188 1.64 -5.72 -12.56
C GLY A 188 1.92 -7.08 -11.92
N LEU A 189 2.65 -7.08 -10.80
CA LEU A 189 3.03 -8.28 -10.03
C LEU A 189 2.12 -8.54 -8.82
N GLY A 190 1.01 -7.82 -8.71
CA GLY A 190 0.03 -8.04 -7.65
C GLY A 190 -0.71 -9.36 -7.82
N TYR A 191 -1.03 -10.03 -6.72
CA TYR A 191 -1.67 -11.36 -6.74
C TYR A 191 -3.09 -11.37 -7.35
N GLY A 192 -3.82 -10.27 -7.30
CA GLY A 192 -5.20 -10.18 -7.79
C GLY A 192 -6.20 -11.10 -7.07
N VAL A 193 -5.80 -11.66 -5.93
CA VAL A 193 -6.62 -12.59 -5.12
C VAL A 193 -6.70 -12.12 -3.67
N VAL A 194 -7.74 -12.58 -2.97
CA VAL A 194 -7.99 -12.28 -1.56
C VAL A 194 -8.64 -13.48 -0.87
N SER A 195 -8.40 -13.64 0.43
CA SER A 195 -9.13 -14.57 1.29
C SER A 195 -9.92 -13.81 2.35
N GLY A 196 -10.91 -14.46 2.95
CA GLY A 196 -11.69 -13.85 4.04
C GLY A 196 -10.82 -13.46 5.23
N ARG A 197 -9.80 -14.28 5.55
CA ARG A 197 -8.84 -13.99 6.60
C ARG A 197 -8.06 -12.71 6.30
N LEU A 198 -7.48 -12.58 5.11
CA LEU A 198 -6.72 -11.40 4.71
C LEU A 198 -7.60 -10.13 4.69
N LEU A 199 -8.89 -10.25 4.36
CA LEU A 199 -9.83 -9.13 4.48
C LEU A 199 -10.03 -8.71 5.93
N ALA A 200 -10.07 -9.65 6.88
CA ALA A 200 -10.14 -9.32 8.30
C ALA A 200 -8.86 -8.64 8.82
N GLU A 201 -7.68 -9.09 8.37
CA GLU A 201 -6.40 -8.44 8.70
C GLU A 201 -6.32 -7.03 8.09
N LEU A 202 -6.72 -6.87 6.82
CA LEU A 202 -6.79 -5.55 6.18
C LEU A 202 -7.78 -4.61 6.89
N HIS A 203 -8.90 -5.15 7.38
CA HIS A 203 -9.86 -4.37 8.17
C HIS A 203 -9.22 -3.85 9.46
N GLU A 204 -8.48 -4.67 10.18
CA GLU A 204 -7.74 -4.25 11.38
C GLU A 204 -6.78 -3.08 11.07
N VAL A 205 -6.03 -3.16 9.97
CA VAL A 205 -5.17 -2.04 9.52
C VAL A 205 -6.00 -0.77 9.30
N THR A 206 -7.18 -0.89 8.65
CA THR A 206 -8.01 0.30 8.39
C THR A 206 -8.59 0.92 9.66
N GLU A 207 -8.95 0.11 10.66
CA GLU A 207 -9.45 0.62 11.95
C GLU A 207 -8.35 1.39 12.70
N VAL A 208 -7.19 0.79 12.86
CA VAL A 208 -6.03 1.45 13.50
C VAL A 208 -5.64 2.73 12.77
N ALA A 209 -5.65 2.71 11.42
CA ALA A 209 -5.34 3.90 10.64
C ALA A 209 -6.37 5.02 10.81
N GLN A 210 -7.67 4.70 10.84
CA GLN A 210 -8.73 5.70 11.08
C GLN A 210 -8.57 6.38 12.46
N GLU A 211 -8.22 5.62 13.49
CA GLU A 211 -7.96 6.14 14.83
C GLU A 211 -6.72 7.05 14.84
N ALA A 212 -5.73 6.78 13.98
CA ALA A 212 -4.50 7.55 13.87
C ALA A 212 -4.68 8.90 13.13
N LEU A 213 -5.63 9.03 12.18
CA LEU A 213 -5.78 10.23 11.34
C LEU A 213 -5.89 11.55 12.13
N PRO A 214 -6.70 11.66 13.20
CA PRO A 214 -6.80 12.90 13.98
C PRO A 214 -5.53 13.24 14.75
N ALA A 215 -4.64 12.29 14.97
CA ALA A 215 -3.39 12.48 15.69
C ALA A 215 -2.24 12.95 14.79
N LEU A 216 -2.39 12.95 13.47
CA LEU A 216 -1.36 13.44 12.54
C LEU A 216 -1.04 14.93 12.80
N ARG A 217 0.25 15.26 12.90
CA ARG A 217 0.74 16.64 13.18
C ARG A 217 1.66 17.18 12.09
N LEU A 218 2.22 16.30 11.24
CA LEU A 218 3.15 16.68 10.17
C LEU A 218 2.40 17.10 8.89
N PRO A 219 3.05 17.89 8.01
CA PRO A 219 2.50 18.26 6.70
C PRO A 219 2.07 17.02 5.92
N THR A 220 0.79 16.97 5.51
CA THR A 220 0.21 15.79 4.87
C THR A 220 -0.49 16.14 3.55
N ARG A 221 -0.10 15.48 2.44
CA ARG A 221 -0.78 15.54 1.15
C ARG A 221 -1.53 14.25 0.89
N LEU A 222 -2.77 14.35 0.42
CA LEU A 222 -3.57 13.22 -0.01
C LEU A 222 -3.87 13.33 -1.51
N LEU A 223 -3.51 12.29 -2.28
CA LEU A 223 -3.91 12.14 -3.67
C LEU A 223 -4.97 11.05 -3.78
N ALA A 224 -6.07 11.33 -4.47
CA ALA A 224 -7.16 10.38 -4.70
C ALA A 224 -7.49 10.28 -6.20
N ALA A 225 -7.80 9.09 -6.69
CA ALA A 225 -8.17 8.86 -8.08
C ALA A 225 -9.70 8.94 -8.28
N ARG A 226 -10.16 9.61 -9.34
CA ARG A 226 -11.59 9.68 -9.69
C ARG A 226 -12.17 8.31 -10.09
N HIS A 227 -11.36 7.47 -10.71
CA HIS A 227 -11.75 6.14 -11.15
C HIS A 227 -11.28 5.04 -10.20
N ASP A 228 -11.09 5.38 -8.91
CA ASP A 228 -10.69 4.41 -7.90
C ASP A 228 -11.81 3.36 -7.69
N ASN A 229 -11.48 2.10 -7.94
CA ASN A 229 -12.38 0.96 -7.79
C ASN A 229 -12.37 0.35 -6.37
N ARG A 230 -11.53 0.85 -5.47
CA ARG A 230 -11.32 0.37 -4.10
C ARG A 230 -11.79 1.39 -3.07
N VAL A 231 -11.46 2.66 -3.28
CA VAL A 231 -11.78 3.77 -2.38
C VAL A 231 -12.79 4.70 -3.06
N PRO A 232 -14.07 4.68 -2.64
CA PRO A 232 -15.07 5.59 -3.18
C PRO A 232 -14.65 7.06 -2.98
N VAL A 233 -14.95 7.91 -3.97
CA VAL A 233 -14.71 9.38 -3.92
C VAL A 233 -15.18 9.99 -2.61
N THR A 234 -16.38 9.62 -2.15
CA THR A 234 -16.95 10.09 -0.87
C THR A 234 -16.15 9.67 0.35
N ALA A 235 -15.50 8.50 0.30
CA ALA A 235 -14.63 8.03 1.38
C ALA A 235 -13.32 8.84 1.39
N ALA A 236 -12.70 9.10 0.23
CA ALA A 236 -11.49 9.91 0.13
C ALA A 236 -11.69 11.32 0.72
N VAL A 237 -12.81 11.99 0.38
CA VAL A 237 -13.17 13.31 0.92
C VAL A 237 -13.39 13.23 2.45
N ARG A 238 -14.08 12.20 2.94
CA ARG A 238 -14.30 12.02 4.38
C ARG A 238 -12.99 11.88 5.14
N HIS A 239 -12.08 11.02 4.65
CA HIS A 239 -10.77 10.81 5.28
C HIS A 239 -9.91 12.07 5.27
N TRP A 240 -9.99 12.87 4.19
CA TRP A 240 -9.36 14.18 4.14
C TRP A 240 -9.80 15.09 5.29
N HIS A 241 -11.10 15.13 5.59
CA HIS A 241 -11.61 15.94 6.70
C HIS A 241 -11.23 15.42 8.08
N GLN A 242 -10.86 14.14 8.20
CA GLN A 242 -10.43 13.53 9.46
C GLN A 242 -8.94 13.74 9.77
N LEU A 243 -8.14 14.22 8.81
CA LEU A 243 -6.72 14.49 9.04
C LEU A 243 -6.54 15.60 10.07
N GLY A 244 -5.83 15.30 11.16
CA GLY A 244 -5.45 16.29 12.20
C GLY A 244 -4.29 17.19 11.79
N ALA A 245 -3.63 16.93 10.67
CA ALA A 245 -2.50 17.68 10.14
C ALA A 245 -2.84 19.17 9.95
N PRO A 246 -2.08 20.10 10.55
CA PRO A 246 -2.35 21.54 10.46
C PRO A 246 -2.05 22.07 9.04
N VAL A 247 -1.07 21.50 8.37
CA VAL A 247 -0.74 21.77 6.96
C VAL A 247 -1.13 20.55 6.14
N ARG A 248 -2.13 20.71 5.29
CA ARG A 248 -2.65 19.61 4.45
C ARG A 248 -3.08 20.09 3.07
N ASP A 249 -2.90 19.22 2.07
CA ASP A 249 -3.28 19.45 0.69
C ASP A 249 -3.97 18.23 0.09
N PHE A 250 -4.91 18.44 -0.84
CA PHE A 250 -5.69 17.38 -1.48
C PHE A 250 -5.65 17.55 -3.00
N GLN A 251 -5.34 16.47 -3.72
CA GLN A 251 -5.27 16.47 -5.18
C GLN A 251 -6.10 15.32 -5.78
N TRP A 252 -6.82 15.60 -6.85
CA TRP A 252 -7.48 14.57 -7.65
C TRP A 252 -6.61 14.15 -8.83
N MET A 253 -6.53 12.82 -9.05
CA MET A 253 -6.06 12.23 -10.30
C MET A 253 -7.28 11.89 -11.15
N GLU A 254 -7.44 12.60 -12.25
CA GLU A 254 -8.70 12.60 -13.02
C GLU A 254 -8.82 11.38 -13.95
N HIS A 255 -7.68 10.77 -14.38
CA HIS A 255 -7.63 9.75 -15.41
C HIS A 255 -7.01 8.42 -14.93
N SER A 256 -6.71 8.30 -13.66
CA SER A 256 -6.08 7.10 -13.08
C SER A 256 -7.05 6.30 -12.23
N GLY A 257 -6.81 4.99 -12.12
CA GLY A 257 -7.44 4.09 -11.16
C GLY A 257 -6.73 4.09 -9.81
N HIS A 258 -7.01 3.08 -9.00
CA HIS A 258 -6.53 2.95 -7.63
C HIS A 258 -5.00 2.96 -7.50
N ILE A 259 -4.28 2.26 -8.40
CA ILE A 259 -2.81 2.17 -8.39
C ILE A 259 -2.23 3.26 -9.32
N MET A 260 -2.44 4.52 -8.93
CA MET A 260 -2.09 5.70 -9.73
C MET A 260 -0.60 5.86 -10.01
N THR A 261 0.25 5.20 -9.25
CA THR A 261 1.72 5.27 -9.35
C THR A 261 2.28 4.62 -10.61
N VAL A 262 1.51 3.77 -11.28
CA VAL A 262 1.87 3.12 -12.55
C VAL A 262 0.84 3.36 -13.66
N ASP A 263 -0.24 4.09 -13.39
CA ASP A 263 -1.33 4.35 -14.32
C ASP A 263 -1.05 5.59 -15.20
N TYR A 264 -2.00 6.02 -15.99
CA TYR A 264 -1.89 7.10 -16.98
C TYR A 264 -1.26 8.39 -16.44
N GLU A 265 -1.56 8.76 -15.19
CA GLU A 265 -1.05 9.99 -14.57
C GLU A 265 0.17 9.77 -13.66
N HIS A 266 0.88 8.64 -13.76
CA HIS A 266 2.03 8.34 -12.89
C HIS A 266 3.08 9.47 -12.85
N LYS A 267 3.29 10.19 -13.97
CA LYS A 267 4.19 11.37 -14.02
C LYS A 267 3.67 12.54 -13.20
N ALA A 268 2.35 12.80 -13.25
CA ALA A 268 1.73 13.85 -12.44
C ALA A 268 1.78 13.48 -10.94
N VAL A 269 1.55 12.21 -10.60
CA VAL A 269 1.73 11.69 -9.24
C VAL A 269 3.14 11.95 -8.74
N GLN A 270 4.17 11.61 -9.53
CA GLN A 270 5.58 11.89 -9.21
C GLN A 270 5.81 13.40 -8.96
N ALA A 271 5.29 14.27 -9.83
CA ALA A 271 5.43 15.72 -9.69
C ALA A 271 4.76 16.25 -8.42
N HIS A 272 3.56 15.78 -8.08
CA HIS A 272 2.86 16.17 -6.85
C HIS A 272 3.62 15.70 -5.60
N VAL A 273 4.17 14.50 -5.59
CA VAL A 273 4.97 13.99 -4.46
C VAL A 273 6.25 14.80 -4.30
N LEU A 274 6.99 15.04 -5.38
CA LEU A 274 8.22 15.84 -5.38
C LEU A 274 7.98 17.28 -4.93
N ASP A 275 6.92 17.94 -5.43
CA ASP A 275 6.54 19.29 -5.01
C ASP A 275 6.30 19.35 -3.50
N TRP A 276 5.58 18.36 -2.95
CA TRP A 276 5.30 18.33 -1.51
C TRP A 276 6.56 18.12 -0.68
N LEU A 277 7.39 17.15 -1.03
CA LEU A 277 8.62 16.86 -0.30
C LEU A 277 9.61 18.03 -0.40
N SER A 278 9.73 18.69 -1.55
CA SER A 278 10.62 19.85 -1.70
C SER A 278 10.26 21.03 -0.79
N ARG A 279 9.01 21.14 -0.37
CA ARG A 279 8.54 22.20 0.55
C ARG A 279 8.84 21.91 2.01
N PHE A 280 8.76 20.64 2.42
CA PHE A 280 8.78 20.25 3.84
C PHE A 280 9.98 19.39 4.23
N SER A 281 10.68 18.83 3.26
CA SER A 281 11.89 18.02 3.43
C SER A 281 12.88 18.29 2.28
N PRO A 282 13.29 19.57 2.06
CA PRO A 282 14.13 19.93 0.92
C PRO A 282 15.52 19.33 1.03
N VAL A 283 15.96 18.60 0.01
CA VAL A 283 17.36 18.15 -0.09
C VAL A 283 18.22 19.38 -0.38
N THR A 284 19.01 19.79 0.60
CA THR A 284 20.04 20.82 0.41
C THR A 284 21.27 20.17 -0.25
N SER A 285 21.72 20.75 -1.34
CA SER A 285 22.94 20.37 -2.09
C SER A 285 24.20 20.52 -1.24
#